data_e962878dc90ac70cd5488ec34af35dac
#
_entry.id   e962878dc90ac70cd5488ec34af35dac
#
_cell.length_a   1.000
_cell.length_b   1.000
_cell.length_c   1.000
_cell.angle_alpha   90.00
_cell.angle_beta   90.00
_cell.angle_gamma   90.00
#
_symmetry.space_group_name_H-M   'P 1'
#
loop_
_entity.id
_entity.type
_entity.pdbx_description
1 polymer ?
#
loop_
_entity_poly.entity_id
_entity_poly.type
_entity_poly.pdbx_seq_one_letter_code
_entity_poly.pdbx_strand_id
1 'polypeptide(L)'
;MGRLNVSIPDDLAPLVCKWRRKINRSEICAQALRYELTAVESHRSAAALLAKIHRPASPLEQRLTERYGLADVRVSDEPVEHEAGLRESLGSMAADYLGQQLGTGAVLAIAGGRQSWCIVQRLSPRPLEISIVALGYRQNDPHVLHAHANTLTTLLWLLFSPRAVARLVGSDAEEVLNAALPVQPHPKYFVVASCAPFAAGGPLARLLGEEITSRLLAKGVVSDFAYNFFDKHGRLVPIAIPGDQSILSAGCLSMLSRRSDVRVVLVAGGHEKLRAMRLALEAKLCNTLVTDTATAQNLIGKASRRARSRQEPRSRS
;
A
#
# COMPACT_ATOMS: atom_id res chain seq x y z
N MET A 1 4.48 28.52 32.72
CA MET A 1 3.38 27.59 32.42
C MET A 1 2.07 28.34 32.52
N GLY A 2 1.35 28.52 31.41
CA GLY A 2 0.04 29.11 31.39
C GLY A 2 -0.99 28.18 32.06
N ARG A 3 -1.91 28.75 32.88
CA ARG A 3 -3.04 27.97 33.42
C ARG A 3 -4.19 28.05 32.44
N LEU A 4 -4.71 26.90 32.01
CA LEU A 4 -5.92 26.80 31.22
C LEU A 4 -7.07 26.34 32.14
N ASN A 5 -8.16 27.12 32.16
CA ASN A 5 -9.37 26.70 32.85
C ASN A 5 -10.28 25.96 31.88
N VAL A 6 -10.55 24.68 32.16
CA VAL A 6 -11.43 23.84 31.35
C VAL A 6 -12.75 23.65 32.10
N SER A 7 -13.86 24.03 31.50
CA SER A 7 -15.19 23.69 31.98
C SER A 7 -15.55 22.27 31.54
N ILE A 8 -16.04 21.45 32.45
CA ILE A 8 -16.47 20.09 32.18
C ILE A 8 -17.98 20.09 31.99
N PRO A 9 -18.52 19.57 30.87
CA PRO A 9 -19.95 19.43 30.67
C PRO A 9 -20.62 18.64 31.81
N ASP A 10 -21.85 19.06 32.15
CA ASP A 10 -22.57 18.51 33.31
C ASP A 10 -22.84 17.02 33.24
N ASP A 11 -22.98 16.46 32.04
CA ASP A 11 -23.15 15.03 31.76
C ASP A 11 -21.86 14.19 32.05
N LEU A 12 -20.68 14.81 31.93
CA LEU A 12 -19.39 14.18 32.21
C LEU A 12 -18.90 14.38 33.63
N ALA A 13 -19.42 15.40 34.35
CA ALA A 13 -18.99 15.75 35.69
C ALA A 13 -19.08 14.58 36.71
N PRO A 14 -20.15 13.74 36.72
CA PRO A 14 -20.26 12.58 37.61
C PRO A 14 -19.17 11.51 37.31
N LEU A 15 -18.86 11.26 36.03
CA LEU A 15 -17.84 10.29 35.62
C LEU A 15 -16.44 10.78 36.01
N VAL A 16 -16.14 12.04 35.81
CA VAL A 16 -14.85 12.63 36.20
C VAL A 16 -14.69 12.64 37.73
N CYS A 17 -15.74 12.87 38.51
CA CYS A 17 -15.71 12.74 39.96
C CYS A 17 -15.49 11.34 40.43
N LYS A 18 -16.15 10.34 39.82
CA LYS A 18 -15.99 8.90 40.13
C LYS A 18 -14.56 8.41 39.92
N TRP A 19 -13.88 8.88 38.86
CA TRP A 19 -12.56 8.42 38.46
C TRP A 19 -11.43 9.38 38.84
N ARG A 20 -11.69 10.45 39.58
CA ARG A 20 -10.76 11.56 39.91
C ARG A 20 -9.39 11.14 40.49
N ARG A 21 -9.30 9.96 41.13
CA ARG A 21 -8.04 9.41 41.68
C ARG A 21 -7.24 8.56 40.69
N LYS A 22 -7.86 8.15 39.57
CA LYS A 22 -7.24 7.29 38.54
C LYS A 22 -6.98 8.03 37.23
N ILE A 23 -7.49 9.22 37.07
CA ILE A 23 -7.40 10.00 35.83
C ILE A 23 -6.44 11.17 36.05
N ASN A 24 -5.35 11.21 35.28
CA ASN A 24 -4.52 12.41 35.19
C ASN A 24 -5.20 13.44 34.28
N ARG A 25 -5.91 14.37 34.91
CA ARG A 25 -6.71 15.41 34.19
C ARG A 25 -5.84 16.29 33.28
N SER A 26 -4.64 16.65 33.74
CA SER A 26 -3.71 17.47 32.97
C SER A 26 -3.26 16.77 31.69
N GLU A 27 -3.06 15.47 31.75
CA GLU A 27 -2.64 14.66 30.60
C GLU A 27 -3.78 14.48 29.60
N ILE A 28 -5.01 14.23 30.08
CA ILE A 28 -6.19 14.12 29.23
C ILE A 28 -6.45 15.46 28.54
N CYS A 29 -6.41 16.59 29.25
CA CYS A 29 -6.56 17.90 28.64
C CYS A 29 -5.44 18.19 27.64
N ALA A 30 -4.20 17.81 27.93
CA ALA A 30 -3.07 17.97 27.00
C ALA A 30 -3.22 17.10 25.75
N GLN A 31 -3.73 15.89 25.88
CA GLN A 31 -4.01 15.00 24.76
C GLN A 31 -5.19 15.52 23.91
N ALA A 32 -6.27 15.96 24.53
CA ALA A 32 -7.40 16.55 23.84
C ALA A 32 -6.99 17.84 23.09
N LEU A 33 -6.18 18.68 23.71
CA LEU A 33 -5.66 19.89 23.07
C LEU A 33 -4.73 19.56 21.89
N ARG A 34 -3.86 18.55 22.04
CA ARG A 34 -3.03 18.08 20.93
C ARG A 34 -3.89 17.57 19.78
N TYR A 35 -4.93 16.80 20.09
CA TYR A 35 -5.87 16.29 19.08
C TYR A 35 -6.56 17.43 18.33
N GLU A 36 -7.10 18.42 19.04
CA GLU A 36 -7.74 19.60 18.43
C GLU A 36 -6.75 20.46 17.63
N LEU A 37 -5.54 20.70 18.16
CA LEU A 37 -4.51 21.44 17.43
C LEU A 37 -4.07 20.67 16.17
N THR A 38 -3.94 19.36 16.25
CA THR A 38 -3.65 18.52 15.07
C THR A 38 -4.80 18.56 14.06
N ALA A 39 -6.05 18.60 14.52
CA ALA A 39 -7.22 18.78 13.67
C ALA A 39 -7.22 20.16 12.98
N VAL A 40 -6.88 21.22 13.71
CA VAL A 40 -6.77 22.59 13.14
C VAL A 40 -5.59 22.67 12.13
N GLU A 41 -4.46 22.06 12.43
CA GLU A 41 -3.35 21.93 11.48
C GLU A 41 -3.73 21.08 10.27
N SER A 42 -4.52 20.03 10.47
CA SER A 42 -5.10 19.24 9.38
C SER A 42 -6.06 20.04 8.50
N HIS A 43 -6.83 20.98 9.08
CA HIS A 43 -7.68 21.89 8.30
C HIS A 43 -6.87 22.94 7.51
N ARG A 44 -5.75 23.44 8.06
CA ARG A 44 -4.79 24.25 7.28
C ARG A 44 -4.14 23.44 6.18
N SER A 45 -3.87 22.16 6.42
CA SER A 45 -3.41 21.21 5.43
C SER A 45 -4.49 20.84 4.40
N ALA A 46 -5.79 21.02 4.70
CA ALA A 46 -6.86 20.70 3.77
C ALA A 46 -6.79 21.54 2.47
N ALA A 47 -6.42 22.80 2.55
CA ALA A 47 -6.21 23.63 1.37
C ALA A 47 -4.97 23.17 0.55
N ALA A 48 -3.90 22.79 1.25
CA ALA A 48 -2.72 22.17 0.63
C ALA A 48 -3.03 20.76 0.09
N LEU A 49 -3.91 20.01 0.76
CA LEU A 49 -4.41 18.72 0.32
C LEU A 49 -5.29 18.86 -0.94
N LEU A 50 -6.22 19.82 -0.95
CA LEU A 50 -7.04 20.15 -2.13
C LEU A 50 -6.17 20.57 -3.32
N ALA A 51 -5.11 21.33 -3.08
CA ALA A 51 -4.14 21.67 -4.11
C ALA A 51 -3.38 20.43 -4.63
N LYS A 52 -3.08 19.45 -3.77
CA LYS A 52 -2.50 18.16 -4.16
C LYS A 52 -3.49 17.26 -4.94
N ILE A 53 -4.78 17.27 -4.58
CA ILE A 53 -5.84 16.50 -5.28
C ILE A 53 -6.03 16.99 -6.71
N HIS A 54 -5.94 18.29 -6.94
CA HIS A 54 -6.13 18.94 -8.25
C HIS A 54 -4.80 19.18 -8.99
N ARG A 55 -3.68 18.69 -8.45
CA ARG A 55 -2.39 18.81 -9.13
C ARG A 55 -2.46 18.06 -10.47
N PRO A 56 -2.22 18.73 -11.60
CA PRO A 56 -2.13 18.05 -12.87
C PRO A 56 -0.98 17.04 -12.82
N ALA A 57 -1.15 15.92 -13.51
CA ALA A 57 -0.11 14.91 -13.58
C ALA A 57 1.17 15.51 -14.18
N SER A 58 2.30 15.26 -13.55
CA SER A 58 3.60 15.71 -14.06
C SER A 58 3.91 15.03 -15.41
N PRO A 59 4.79 15.61 -16.24
CA PRO A 59 5.17 14.98 -17.50
C PRO A 59 5.73 13.56 -17.32
N LEU A 60 6.36 13.29 -16.17
CA LEU A 60 6.89 11.97 -15.84
C LEU A 60 5.77 10.97 -15.51
N GLU A 61 4.77 11.40 -14.75
CA GLU A 61 3.56 10.62 -14.44
C GLU A 61 2.76 10.30 -15.70
N GLN A 62 2.58 11.28 -16.59
CA GLN A 62 1.91 11.09 -17.87
C GLN A 62 2.62 10.04 -18.74
N ARG A 63 3.95 10.13 -18.88
CA ARG A 63 4.75 9.17 -19.63
C ARG A 63 4.67 7.75 -19.07
N LEU A 64 4.62 7.59 -17.73
CA LEU A 64 4.44 6.28 -17.10
C LEU A 64 3.04 5.74 -17.34
N THR A 65 2.02 6.60 -17.24
CA THR A 65 0.62 6.27 -17.55
C THR A 65 0.48 5.75 -18.98
N GLU A 66 0.98 6.48 -19.95
CA GLU A 66 0.94 6.09 -21.37
C GLU A 66 1.72 4.79 -21.63
N ARG A 67 2.93 4.68 -21.06
CA ARG A 67 3.80 3.54 -21.31
C ARG A 67 3.23 2.22 -20.80
N TYR A 68 2.69 2.22 -19.59
CA TYR A 68 2.21 1.01 -18.93
C TYR A 68 0.69 0.87 -18.94
N GLY A 69 -0.05 1.88 -19.43
CA GLY A 69 -1.51 1.90 -19.45
C GLY A 69 -2.09 1.94 -18.04
N LEU A 70 -1.52 2.79 -17.17
CA LEU A 70 -1.92 2.90 -15.76
C LEU A 70 -3.15 3.80 -15.63
N ALA A 71 -3.98 3.52 -14.63
CA ALA A 71 -5.12 4.36 -14.28
C ALA A 71 -4.70 5.60 -13.47
N ASP A 72 -3.65 5.47 -12.64
CA ASP A 72 -3.10 6.57 -11.86
C ASP A 72 -1.60 6.37 -11.58
N VAL A 73 -0.86 7.46 -11.47
CA VAL A 73 0.56 7.46 -11.14
C VAL A 73 0.83 8.60 -10.17
N ARG A 74 1.60 8.31 -9.12
CA ARG A 74 2.12 9.30 -8.17
C ARG A 74 3.63 9.16 -8.07
N VAL A 75 4.33 10.25 -8.33
CA VAL A 75 5.79 10.30 -8.28
C VAL A 75 6.22 11.30 -7.21
N SER A 76 6.97 10.80 -6.21
CA SER A 76 7.61 11.64 -5.20
C SER A 76 8.83 12.33 -5.80
N ASP A 77 8.94 13.63 -5.61
CA ASP A 77 10.08 14.46 -5.94
C ASP A 77 10.95 14.79 -4.72
N GLU A 78 10.60 14.27 -3.54
CA GLU A 78 11.40 14.42 -2.34
C GLU A 78 12.77 13.76 -2.52
N PRO A 79 13.88 14.51 -2.36
CA PRO A 79 15.20 13.92 -2.36
C PRO A 79 15.38 13.04 -1.12
N VAL A 80 15.70 11.77 -1.32
CA VAL A 80 15.88 10.81 -0.23
C VAL A 80 17.21 10.10 -0.39
N GLU A 81 18.05 10.17 0.65
CA GLU A 81 19.41 9.64 0.61
C GLU A 81 19.47 8.13 0.92
N HIS A 82 18.46 7.56 1.60
CA HIS A 82 18.51 6.16 2.06
C HIS A 82 17.16 5.45 1.93
N GLU A 83 17.23 4.12 1.83
CA GLU A 83 16.07 3.25 1.59
C GLU A 83 14.94 3.41 2.62
N ALA A 84 15.29 3.65 3.90
CA ALA A 84 14.28 3.85 4.94
C ALA A 84 13.46 5.12 4.71
N GLY A 85 14.12 6.25 4.44
CA GLY A 85 13.46 7.52 4.12
C GLY A 85 12.62 7.41 2.85
N LEU A 86 13.11 6.69 1.83
CA LEU A 86 12.34 6.44 0.60
C LEU A 86 11.05 5.66 0.90
N ARG A 87 11.12 4.63 1.75
CA ARG A 87 9.91 3.91 2.16
C ARG A 87 8.92 4.80 2.90
N GLU A 88 9.40 5.69 3.75
CA GLU A 88 8.56 6.63 4.50
C GLU A 88 7.89 7.64 3.57
N SER A 89 8.65 8.26 2.66
CA SER A 89 8.12 9.20 1.67
C SER A 89 7.05 8.55 0.79
N LEU A 90 7.33 7.37 0.22
CA LEU A 90 6.35 6.62 -0.57
C LEU A 90 5.16 6.14 0.27
N GLY A 91 5.39 5.80 1.54
CA GLY A 91 4.34 5.45 2.49
C GLY A 91 3.38 6.62 2.73
N SER A 92 3.91 7.82 2.96
CA SER A 92 3.14 9.04 3.11
C SER A 92 2.31 9.36 1.87
N MET A 93 2.95 9.32 0.69
CA MET A 93 2.27 9.59 -0.58
C MET A 93 1.15 8.58 -0.87
N ALA A 94 1.38 7.29 -0.59
CA ALA A 94 0.36 6.27 -0.76
C ALA A 94 -0.77 6.40 0.26
N ALA A 95 -0.48 6.80 1.51
CA ALA A 95 -1.49 7.10 2.53
C ALA A 95 -2.34 8.30 2.14
N ASP A 96 -1.74 9.38 1.64
CA ASP A 96 -2.44 10.55 1.10
C ASP A 96 -3.37 10.15 -0.06
N TYR A 97 -2.85 9.34 -0.99
CA TYR A 97 -3.63 8.83 -2.12
C TYR A 97 -4.84 8.00 -1.64
N LEU A 98 -4.63 7.04 -0.76
CA LEU A 98 -5.69 6.21 -0.20
C LEU A 98 -6.67 7.03 0.64
N GLY A 99 -6.16 7.96 1.43
CA GLY A 99 -6.97 8.87 2.25
C GLY A 99 -7.98 9.68 1.43
N GLN A 100 -7.60 10.08 0.21
CA GLN A 100 -8.46 10.80 -0.73
C GLN A 100 -9.47 9.88 -1.44
N GLN A 101 -9.11 8.64 -1.67
CA GLN A 101 -9.88 7.71 -2.49
C GLN A 101 -10.82 6.80 -1.70
N LEU A 102 -10.42 6.42 -0.47
CA LEU A 102 -11.24 5.55 0.38
C LEU A 102 -12.52 6.25 0.83
N GLY A 103 -13.64 5.64 0.60
CA GLY A 103 -14.97 6.10 1.01
C GLY A 103 -15.81 4.96 1.58
N THR A 104 -17.01 5.28 2.03
CA THR A 104 -17.99 4.29 2.50
C THR A 104 -18.26 3.23 1.42
N GLY A 105 -18.32 1.97 1.83
CA GLY A 105 -18.50 0.81 0.95
C GLY A 105 -17.23 0.35 0.24
N ALA A 106 -16.07 0.99 0.49
CA ALA A 106 -14.81 0.55 -0.11
C ALA A 106 -14.34 -0.80 0.44
N VAL A 107 -13.59 -1.52 -0.38
CA VAL A 107 -12.82 -2.69 0.04
C VAL A 107 -11.34 -2.36 -0.08
N LEU A 108 -10.58 -2.58 0.99
CA LEU A 108 -9.13 -2.39 1.05
C LEU A 108 -8.44 -3.71 1.34
N ALA A 109 -7.85 -4.32 0.34
CA ALA A 109 -6.98 -5.47 0.48
C ALA A 109 -5.53 -4.99 0.63
N ILE A 110 -4.83 -5.41 1.68
CA ILE A 110 -3.47 -4.96 1.98
C ILE A 110 -2.52 -6.13 2.16
N ALA A 111 -1.44 -6.13 1.38
CA ALA A 111 -0.37 -7.09 1.52
C ALA A 111 0.55 -6.73 2.69
N GLY A 112 1.07 -7.73 3.38
CA GLY A 112 2.09 -7.54 4.40
C GLY A 112 3.38 -6.94 3.85
N GLY A 113 4.18 -6.36 4.71
CA GLY A 113 5.50 -5.83 4.37
C GLY A 113 5.79 -4.45 4.96
N ARG A 114 7.08 -4.10 4.98
CA ARG A 114 7.56 -2.82 5.55
C ARG A 114 7.00 -1.59 4.83
N GLN A 115 6.75 -1.69 3.52
CA GLN A 115 6.14 -0.59 2.77
C GLN A 115 4.70 -0.35 3.20
N SER A 116 3.92 -1.41 3.35
CA SER A 116 2.53 -1.34 3.84
C SER A 116 2.46 -0.82 5.27
N TRP A 117 3.43 -1.18 6.11
CA TRP A 117 3.56 -0.61 7.46
C TRP A 117 3.69 0.93 7.41
N CYS A 118 4.60 1.45 6.55
CA CYS A 118 4.76 2.90 6.40
C CYS A 118 3.48 3.60 5.92
N ILE A 119 2.67 2.93 5.10
CA ILE A 119 1.38 3.46 4.65
C ILE A 119 0.39 3.54 5.81
N VAL A 120 0.23 2.43 6.55
CA VAL A 120 -0.74 2.34 7.65
C VAL A 120 -0.44 3.36 8.74
N GLN A 121 0.84 3.57 9.08
CA GLN A 121 1.24 4.57 10.07
C GLN A 121 0.90 6.02 9.69
N ARG A 122 0.67 6.31 8.42
CA ARG A 122 0.41 7.66 7.89
C ARG A 122 -1.06 7.89 7.53
N LEU A 123 -1.90 6.86 7.58
CA LEU A 123 -3.34 7.02 7.40
C LEU A 123 -3.96 7.70 8.60
N SER A 124 -4.81 8.69 8.35
CA SER A 124 -5.52 9.42 9.40
C SER A 124 -6.71 8.61 9.92
N PRO A 125 -6.89 8.53 11.25
CA PRO A 125 -8.05 7.89 11.84
C PRO A 125 -9.35 8.59 11.42
N ARG A 126 -10.33 7.82 11.00
CA ARG A 126 -11.69 8.30 10.71
C ARG A 126 -12.68 7.15 10.65
N PRO A 127 -13.90 7.31 11.14
CA PRO A 127 -14.92 6.27 11.00
C PRO A 127 -15.27 6.06 9.53
N LEU A 128 -15.06 4.85 9.03
CA LEU A 128 -15.43 4.46 7.66
C LEU A 128 -16.11 3.09 7.68
N GLU A 129 -17.18 2.98 6.92
CA GLU A 129 -17.79 1.70 6.63
C GLU A 129 -17.07 1.06 5.44
N ILE A 130 -16.05 0.26 5.73
CA ILE A 130 -15.22 -0.42 4.72
C ILE A 130 -14.94 -1.86 5.12
N SER A 131 -14.65 -2.69 4.13
CA SER A 131 -14.11 -4.03 4.33
C SER A 131 -12.61 -4.02 4.15
N ILE A 132 -11.87 -4.56 5.11
CA ILE A 132 -10.40 -4.63 5.08
C ILE A 132 -10.01 -6.10 4.99
N VAL A 133 -9.16 -6.45 4.02
CA VAL A 133 -8.75 -7.83 3.75
C VAL A 133 -7.24 -7.95 3.86
N ALA A 134 -6.77 -8.83 4.73
CA ALA A 134 -5.35 -9.16 4.82
C ALA A 134 -4.92 -10.02 3.61
N LEU A 135 -3.84 -9.60 2.93
CA LEU A 135 -3.21 -10.40 1.88
C LEU A 135 -1.86 -10.92 2.35
N GLY A 136 -1.67 -12.22 2.33
CA GLY A 136 -0.40 -12.83 2.70
C GLY A 136 -0.52 -14.27 3.20
N TYR A 137 0.57 -14.71 3.78
CA TYR A 137 0.67 -16.00 4.48
C TYR A 137 0.53 -15.80 5.98
N ARG A 138 0.07 -16.83 6.67
CA ARG A 138 0.15 -16.86 8.13
C ARG A 138 1.63 -16.81 8.55
N GLN A 139 1.97 -15.84 9.36
CA GLN A 139 3.35 -15.55 9.76
C GLN A 139 3.54 -15.79 11.24
N ASN A 140 4.71 -16.33 11.58
CA ASN A 140 5.12 -16.55 12.97
C ASN A 140 6.48 -15.87 13.30
N ASP A 141 7.03 -15.02 12.40
CA ASP A 141 8.28 -14.32 12.65
C ASP A 141 8.03 -13.09 13.56
N PRO A 142 8.47 -13.12 14.84
CA PRO A 142 8.25 -12.04 15.78
C PRO A 142 9.03 -10.75 15.41
N HIS A 143 10.12 -10.86 14.66
CA HIS A 143 10.97 -9.72 14.29
C HIS A 143 10.32 -8.75 13.30
N VAL A 144 9.31 -9.21 12.58
CA VAL A 144 8.56 -8.39 11.59
C VAL A 144 7.07 -8.36 11.87
N LEU A 145 6.66 -8.68 13.08
CA LEU A 145 5.25 -8.76 13.48
C LEU A 145 4.44 -7.51 13.11
N HIS A 146 5.04 -6.32 13.24
CA HIS A 146 4.41 -5.05 12.89
C HIS A 146 4.05 -4.94 11.39
N ALA A 147 4.78 -5.65 10.53
CA ALA A 147 4.58 -5.65 9.08
C ALA A 147 3.74 -6.85 8.58
N HIS A 148 3.21 -7.67 9.48
CA HIS A 148 2.34 -8.78 9.11
C HIS A 148 0.99 -8.27 8.58
N ALA A 149 0.45 -8.93 7.56
CA ALA A 149 -0.83 -8.55 6.96
C ALA A 149 -1.96 -8.48 8.01
N ASN A 150 -2.03 -9.44 8.93
CA ASN A 150 -3.02 -9.44 10.01
C ASN A 150 -2.87 -8.26 10.96
N THR A 151 -1.64 -7.91 11.33
CA THR A 151 -1.36 -6.75 12.18
C THR A 151 -1.78 -5.45 11.49
N LEU A 152 -1.41 -5.30 10.21
CA LEU A 152 -1.79 -4.13 9.41
C LEU A 152 -3.31 -4.02 9.27
N THR A 153 -3.99 -5.14 9.01
CA THR A 153 -5.44 -5.19 8.89
C THR A 153 -6.13 -4.84 10.22
N THR A 154 -5.60 -5.31 11.34
CA THR A 154 -6.11 -4.95 12.68
C THR A 154 -5.93 -3.47 12.97
N LEU A 155 -4.77 -2.89 12.64
CA LEU A 155 -4.53 -1.46 12.79
C LEU A 155 -5.45 -0.62 11.91
N LEU A 156 -5.66 -1.00 10.67
CA LEU A 156 -6.61 -0.35 9.76
C LEU A 156 -8.04 -0.44 10.29
N TRP A 157 -8.42 -1.59 10.85
CA TRP A 157 -9.72 -1.74 11.50
C TRP A 157 -9.87 -0.77 12.67
N LEU A 158 -8.84 -0.61 13.52
CA LEU A 158 -8.84 0.38 14.61
C LEU A 158 -8.94 1.81 14.09
N LEU A 159 -8.21 2.15 13.02
CA LEU A 159 -8.23 3.49 12.42
C LEU A 159 -9.60 3.86 11.83
N PHE A 160 -10.34 2.88 11.33
CA PHE A 160 -11.62 3.09 10.64
C PHE A 160 -12.85 2.66 11.46
N SER A 161 -12.63 2.13 12.68
CA SER A 161 -13.72 1.71 13.59
C SER A 161 -14.68 2.88 13.91
N PRO A 162 -15.91 2.58 14.33
CA PRO A 162 -16.47 1.25 14.62
C PRO A 162 -17.18 0.56 13.44
N ARG A 163 -17.17 1.12 12.24
CA ARG A 163 -17.95 0.63 11.09
C ARG A 163 -17.16 -0.26 10.14
N ALA A 164 -15.83 -0.35 10.33
CA ALA A 164 -14.98 -1.18 9.49
C ALA A 164 -15.12 -2.67 9.85
N VAL A 165 -15.02 -3.54 8.84
CA VAL A 165 -14.97 -5.00 8.99
C VAL A 165 -13.61 -5.50 8.54
N ALA A 166 -12.95 -6.32 9.36
CA ALA A 166 -11.63 -6.89 9.07
C ALA A 166 -11.72 -8.40 8.79
N ARG A 167 -11.02 -8.85 7.75
CA ARG A 167 -10.83 -10.27 7.41
C ARG A 167 -9.34 -10.58 7.41
N LEU A 168 -8.95 -11.49 8.29
CA LEU A 168 -7.56 -11.87 8.49
C LEU A 168 -7.13 -12.95 7.49
N VAL A 169 -5.82 -13.23 7.43
CA VAL A 169 -5.27 -14.33 6.62
C VAL A 169 -5.91 -15.66 7.01
N GLY A 170 -6.26 -16.46 6.02
CA GLY A 170 -7.09 -17.66 6.15
C GLY A 170 -8.52 -17.48 5.60
N SER A 171 -8.94 -16.22 5.35
CA SER A 171 -10.15 -15.94 4.57
C SER A 171 -9.83 -16.05 3.08
N ASP A 172 -10.77 -16.52 2.27
CA ASP A 172 -10.61 -16.50 0.82
C ASP A 172 -10.69 -15.06 0.31
N ALA A 173 -9.53 -14.51 -0.06
CA ALA A 173 -9.42 -13.13 -0.52
C ALA A 173 -10.10 -12.92 -1.88
N GLU A 174 -10.04 -13.92 -2.78
CA GLU A 174 -10.69 -13.86 -4.09
C GLU A 174 -12.22 -13.92 -3.93
N GLU A 175 -12.72 -14.78 -3.05
CA GLU A 175 -14.15 -14.87 -2.77
C GLU A 175 -14.68 -13.56 -2.18
N VAL A 176 -13.98 -12.99 -1.20
CA VAL A 176 -14.37 -11.72 -0.57
C VAL A 176 -14.41 -10.57 -1.58
N LEU A 177 -13.40 -10.49 -2.46
CA LEU A 177 -13.38 -9.47 -3.50
C LEU A 177 -14.47 -9.70 -4.54
N ASN A 178 -14.67 -10.93 -4.98
CA ASN A 178 -15.71 -11.29 -5.95
C ASN A 178 -17.13 -11.07 -5.40
N ALA A 179 -17.39 -11.40 -4.15
CA ALA A 179 -18.68 -11.16 -3.51
C ALA A 179 -19.01 -9.67 -3.38
N ALA A 180 -17.99 -8.83 -3.23
CA ALA A 180 -18.16 -7.39 -3.11
C ALA A 180 -18.31 -6.68 -4.47
N LEU A 181 -17.90 -7.29 -5.58
CA LEU A 181 -17.87 -6.70 -6.92
C LEU A 181 -19.24 -6.32 -7.55
N PRO A 182 -20.41 -6.89 -7.22
CA PRO A 182 -21.66 -6.58 -7.91
C PRO A 182 -22.46 -5.39 -7.37
N VAL A 183 -22.12 -4.78 -6.24
CA VAL A 183 -23.13 -4.13 -5.40
C VAL A 183 -23.23 -2.61 -5.47
N GLN A 184 -22.28 -1.88 -6.09
CA GLN A 184 -22.35 -0.39 -6.04
C GLN A 184 -21.89 0.33 -7.31
N PRO A 185 -22.49 1.49 -7.66
CA PRO A 185 -22.09 2.29 -8.82
C PRO A 185 -20.71 2.96 -8.67
N HIS A 186 -20.14 3.00 -7.45
CA HIS A 186 -18.80 3.50 -7.15
C HIS A 186 -18.10 2.64 -6.10
N PRO A 187 -17.95 1.34 -6.31
CA PRO A 187 -17.12 0.57 -5.44
C PRO A 187 -15.69 1.03 -5.67
N LYS A 188 -14.99 1.14 -4.62
CA LYS A 188 -13.58 1.46 -4.70
C LYS A 188 -12.87 0.28 -4.08
N TYR A 189 -12.39 -0.60 -4.95
CA TYR A 189 -11.56 -1.71 -4.54
C TYR A 189 -10.11 -1.28 -4.63
N PHE A 190 -9.42 -1.43 -3.53
CA PHE A 190 -7.99 -1.13 -3.44
C PHE A 190 -7.27 -2.40 -3.06
N VAL A 191 -6.34 -2.81 -3.88
CA VAL A 191 -5.35 -3.84 -3.57
C VAL A 191 -4.02 -3.12 -3.42
N VAL A 192 -3.46 -3.08 -2.23
CA VAL A 192 -2.21 -2.37 -1.95
C VAL A 192 -1.11 -3.39 -1.69
N ALA A 193 -0.08 -3.35 -2.52
CA ALA A 193 1.06 -4.23 -2.41
C ALA A 193 2.36 -3.55 -2.83
N SER A 194 3.46 -4.15 -2.43
CA SER A 194 4.81 -3.80 -2.90
C SER A 194 5.40 -5.00 -3.65
N CYS A 195 6.51 -4.75 -4.33
CA CYS A 195 7.33 -5.77 -4.94
C CYS A 195 8.74 -5.76 -4.34
N ALA A 196 9.43 -6.88 -4.47
CA ALA A 196 10.82 -7.01 -4.01
C ALA A 196 11.62 -7.97 -4.88
N PRO A 197 12.96 -7.84 -4.92
CA PRO A 197 13.82 -8.93 -5.37
C PRO A 197 13.68 -10.12 -4.43
N PHE A 198 13.67 -11.33 -4.98
CA PHE A 198 13.63 -12.56 -4.22
C PHE A 198 15.03 -13.16 -4.14
N ALA A 199 15.52 -13.37 -2.93
CA ALA A 199 16.83 -13.95 -2.66
C ALA A 199 16.81 -14.78 -1.37
N ALA A 200 17.72 -15.73 -1.25
CA ALA A 200 17.96 -16.46 -0.01
C ALA A 200 18.25 -15.48 1.13
N GLY A 201 17.66 -15.73 2.32
CA GLY A 201 17.83 -14.86 3.48
C GLY A 201 17.09 -13.52 3.41
N GLY A 202 16.43 -13.21 2.30
CA GLY A 202 15.56 -12.04 2.18
C GLY A 202 14.31 -12.12 3.09
N PRO A 203 13.61 -11.01 3.31
CA PRO A 203 12.44 -10.99 4.20
C PRO A 203 11.37 -12.01 3.82
N LEU A 204 11.03 -12.12 2.54
CA LEU A 204 10.03 -13.07 2.04
C LEU A 204 10.52 -14.52 2.14
N ALA A 205 11.82 -14.76 1.88
CA ALA A 205 12.41 -16.08 2.02
C ALA A 205 12.36 -16.59 3.47
N ARG A 206 12.66 -15.72 4.44
CA ARG A 206 12.51 -16.06 5.87
C ARG A 206 11.07 -16.37 6.25
N LEU A 207 10.13 -15.63 5.69
CA LEU A 207 8.70 -15.86 5.89
C LEU A 207 8.25 -17.24 5.38
N LEU A 208 8.69 -17.61 4.18
CA LEU A 208 8.29 -18.84 3.51
C LEU A 208 8.99 -20.09 4.03
N GLY A 209 10.12 -19.92 4.74
CA GLY A 209 10.94 -21.00 5.23
C GLY A 209 11.90 -21.55 4.18
N GLU A 210 12.83 -22.38 4.61
CA GLU A 210 13.96 -22.86 3.81
C GLU A 210 13.52 -23.76 2.66
N GLU A 211 12.59 -24.68 2.92
CA GLU A 211 12.10 -25.63 1.90
C GLU A 211 11.46 -24.92 0.71
N ILE A 212 10.51 -24.01 0.98
CA ILE A 212 9.80 -23.27 -0.07
C ILE A 212 10.76 -22.32 -0.78
N THR A 213 11.63 -21.66 -0.04
CA THR A 213 12.66 -20.78 -0.60
C THR A 213 13.57 -21.54 -1.56
N SER A 214 14.07 -22.71 -1.19
CA SER A 214 14.92 -23.54 -2.05
C SER A 214 14.19 -23.97 -3.32
N ARG A 215 12.93 -24.36 -3.23
CA ARG A 215 12.08 -24.71 -4.37
C ARG A 215 11.88 -23.53 -5.33
N LEU A 216 11.66 -22.32 -4.80
CA LEU A 216 11.50 -21.10 -5.59
C LEU A 216 12.80 -20.73 -6.31
N LEU A 217 13.93 -20.77 -5.60
CA LEU A 217 15.25 -20.50 -6.18
C LEU A 217 15.63 -21.52 -7.26
N ALA A 218 15.35 -22.82 -7.03
CA ALA A 218 15.56 -23.87 -8.02
C ALA A 218 14.74 -23.66 -9.29
N LYS A 219 13.55 -23.04 -9.19
CA LYS A 219 12.74 -22.62 -10.34
C LYS A 219 13.19 -21.29 -10.96
N GLY A 220 14.27 -20.68 -10.47
CA GLY A 220 14.84 -19.46 -11.01
C GLY A 220 14.04 -18.20 -10.65
N VAL A 221 13.29 -18.19 -9.56
CA VAL A 221 12.59 -17.01 -9.07
C VAL A 221 13.59 -15.91 -8.69
N VAL A 222 13.33 -14.70 -9.15
CA VAL A 222 14.18 -13.52 -8.90
C VAL A 222 13.44 -12.34 -8.26
N SER A 223 12.12 -12.36 -8.27
CA SER A 223 11.30 -11.29 -7.68
C SER A 223 9.88 -11.75 -7.41
N ASP A 224 9.16 -10.95 -6.62
CA ASP A 224 7.72 -11.10 -6.40
C ASP A 224 6.97 -9.76 -6.53
N PHE A 225 5.66 -9.85 -6.76
CA PHE A 225 4.69 -8.81 -6.54
C PHE A 225 3.43 -9.41 -5.91
N ALA A 226 3.04 -8.92 -4.75
CA ALA A 226 1.87 -9.41 -4.01
C ALA A 226 1.87 -10.94 -3.88
N TYR A 227 3.03 -11.52 -3.56
CA TYR A 227 3.29 -12.97 -3.44
C TYR A 227 3.16 -13.77 -4.76
N ASN A 228 3.10 -13.10 -5.90
CA ASN A 228 3.21 -13.75 -7.20
C ASN A 228 4.67 -13.67 -7.68
N PHE A 229 5.27 -14.81 -7.98
CA PHE A 229 6.70 -14.96 -8.22
C PHE A 229 7.05 -14.92 -9.71
N PHE A 230 8.18 -14.28 -10.04
CA PHE A 230 8.68 -14.16 -11.40
C PHE A 230 10.08 -14.76 -11.54
N ASP A 231 10.31 -15.43 -12.66
CA ASP A 231 11.65 -15.86 -13.08
C ASP A 231 12.44 -14.68 -13.72
N LYS A 232 13.69 -14.96 -14.08
CA LYS A 232 14.56 -13.97 -14.75
C LYS A 232 14.06 -13.52 -16.14
N HIS A 233 13.13 -14.25 -16.74
CA HIS A 233 12.54 -13.93 -18.05
C HIS A 233 11.20 -13.19 -17.91
N GLY A 234 10.73 -12.95 -16.70
CA GLY A 234 9.45 -12.31 -16.40
C GLY A 234 8.25 -13.23 -16.48
N ARG A 235 8.48 -14.55 -16.49
CA ARG A 235 7.39 -15.53 -16.47
C ARG A 235 6.97 -15.79 -15.03
N LEU A 236 5.67 -15.90 -14.82
CA LEU A 236 5.12 -16.31 -13.54
C LEU A 236 5.52 -17.73 -13.19
N VAL A 237 5.97 -17.93 -11.97
CA VAL A 237 6.37 -19.23 -11.44
C VAL A 237 5.30 -19.69 -10.47
N PRO A 238 4.41 -20.61 -10.87
CA PRO A 238 3.41 -21.13 -9.97
C PRO A 238 4.06 -22.01 -8.89
N ILE A 239 3.64 -21.81 -7.67
CA ILE A 239 4.05 -22.61 -6.52
C ILE A 239 2.88 -22.76 -5.56
N ALA A 240 2.64 -23.99 -5.14
CA ALA A 240 1.76 -24.25 -4.02
C ALA A 240 2.56 -24.04 -2.71
N ILE A 241 2.09 -23.14 -1.88
CA ILE A 241 2.65 -22.88 -0.55
C ILE A 241 1.66 -23.44 0.45
N PRO A 242 2.07 -24.39 1.29
CA PRO A 242 1.18 -24.98 2.29
C PRO A 242 0.85 -23.98 3.41
N GLY A 243 -0.29 -24.19 4.05
CA GLY A 243 -0.75 -23.39 5.20
C GLY A 243 -1.80 -22.34 4.85
N ASP A 244 -2.24 -21.63 5.90
CA ASP A 244 -3.24 -20.59 5.76
C ASP A 244 -2.69 -19.42 4.95
N GLN A 245 -3.39 -19.07 3.89
CA GLN A 245 -3.02 -17.98 3.00
C GLN A 245 -4.26 -17.22 2.53
N SER A 246 -4.06 -15.94 2.24
CA SER A 246 -5.02 -15.10 1.54
C SER A 246 -4.25 -14.37 0.46
N ILE A 247 -4.26 -14.88 -0.75
CA ILE A 247 -3.46 -14.38 -1.86
C ILE A 247 -4.35 -14.22 -3.08
N LEU A 248 -4.17 -13.11 -3.78
CA LEU A 248 -4.75 -12.91 -5.11
C LEU A 248 -3.81 -13.48 -6.15
N SER A 249 -4.29 -14.41 -6.95
CA SER A 249 -3.52 -14.96 -8.06
C SER A 249 -3.16 -13.87 -9.08
N ALA A 250 -2.10 -14.11 -9.86
CA ALA A 250 -1.73 -13.21 -10.94
C ALA A 250 -2.86 -13.03 -11.96
N GLY A 251 -3.65 -14.08 -12.21
CA GLY A 251 -4.84 -14.01 -13.05
C GLY A 251 -5.89 -13.07 -12.48
N CYS A 252 -6.19 -13.17 -11.18
CA CYS A 252 -7.09 -12.30 -10.47
C CYS A 252 -6.58 -10.84 -10.49
N LEU A 253 -5.31 -10.59 -10.14
CA LEU A 253 -4.72 -9.25 -10.18
C LEU A 253 -4.79 -8.62 -11.57
N SER A 254 -4.49 -9.39 -12.62
CA SER A 254 -4.57 -8.93 -14.01
C SER A 254 -6.01 -8.61 -14.43
N MET A 255 -6.99 -9.39 -13.99
CA MET A 255 -8.41 -9.10 -14.22
C MET A 255 -8.82 -7.81 -13.49
N LEU A 256 -8.48 -7.68 -12.21
CA LEU A 256 -8.80 -6.53 -11.37
C LEU A 256 -8.16 -5.24 -11.90
N SER A 257 -6.90 -5.30 -12.37
CA SER A 257 -6.18 -4.13 -12.88
C SER A 257 -6.78 -3.54 -14.18
N ARG A 258 -7.62 -4.29 -14.89
CA ARG A 258 -8.31 -3.83 -16.10
C ARG A 258 -9.64 -3.11 -15.80
N ARG A 259 -10.11 -3.18 -14.56
CA ARG A 259 -11.39 -2.59 -14.17
C ARG A 259 -11.20 -1.11 -13.80
N SER A 260 -12.11 -0.27 -14.22
CA SER A 260 -12.09 1.18 -13.92
C SER A 260 -12.42 1.50 -12.46
N ASP A 261 -13.17 0.61 -11.80
CA ASP A 261 -13.60 0.71 -10.41
C ASP A 261 -12.62 0.09 -9.41
N VAL A 262 -11.51 -0.47 -9.87
CA VAL A 262 -10.49 -1.13 -9.04
C VAL A 262 -9.15 -0.41 -9.17
N ARG A 263 -8.45 -0.27 -8.06
CA ARG A 263 -7.06 0.19 -8.01
C ARG A 263 -6.17 -0.88 -7.41
N VAL A 264 -5.38 -1.52 -8.25
CA VAL A 264 -4.28 -2.37 -7.82
C VAL A 264 -3.03 -1.49 -7.74
N VAL A 265 -2.68 -1.12 -6.51
CA VAL A 265 -1.66 -0.11 -6.21
C VAL A 265 -0.33 -0.77 -5.93
N LEU A 266 0.64 -0.58 -6.79
CA LEU A 266 2.04 -0.91 -6.55
C LEU A 266 2.72 0.28 -5.88
N VAL A 267 3.20 0.09 -4.64
CA VAL A 267 3.98 1.10 -3.92
C VAL A 267 5.41 0.60 -3.78
N ALA A 268 6.31 1.13 -4.58
CA ALA A 268 7.70 0.73 -4.58
C ALA A 268 8.61 1.81 -5.21
N GLY A 269 9.84 1.84 -4.78
CA GLY A 269 10.90 2.70 -5.32
C GLY A 269 12.28 2.18 -4.99
N GLY A 270 13.29 2.81 -5.58
CA GLY A 270 14.68 2.45 -5.44
C GLY A 270 15.18 1.44 -6.51
N HIS A 271 16.47 1.55 -6.77
CA HIS A 271 17.14 0.79 -7.84
C HIS A 271 16.97 -0.73 -7.69
N GLU A 272 17.02 -1.23 -6.46
CA GLU A 272 16.93 -2.67 -6.18
C GLU A 272 15.59 -3.28 -6.64
N LYS A 273 14.49 -2.52 -6.53
CA LYS A 273 13.14 -2.99 -6.87
C LYS A 273 12.76 -2.77 -8.33
N LEU A 274 13.57 -2.02 -9.07
CA LEU A 274 13.26 -1.61 -10.44
C LEU A 274 12.91 -2.78 -11.37
N ARG A 275 13.61 -3.91 -11.22
CA ARG A 275 13.33 -5.11 -12.01
C ARG A 275 11.96 -5.71 -11.65
N ALA A 276 11.70 -5.89 -10.36
CA ALA A 276 10.42 -6.43 -9.88
C ALA A 276 9.25 -5.53 -10.31
N MET A 277 9.42 -4.21 -10.19
CA MET A 277 8.42 -3.24 -10.64
C MET A 277 8.13 -3.37 -12.14
N ARG A 278 9.17 -3.47 -12.98
CA ARG A 278 8.96 -3.69 -14.43
C ARG A 278 8.16 -4.95 -14.70
N LEU A 279 8.51 -6.05 -14.08
CA LEU A 279 7.83 -7.33 -14.28
C LEU A 279 6.35 -7.24 -13.90
N ALA A 280 6.02 -6.62 -12.76
CA ALA A 280 4.64 -6.42 -12.34
C ALA A 280 3.86 -5.52 -13.30
N LEU A 281 4.47 -4.41 -13.78
CA LEU A 281 3.87 -3.47 -14.71
C LEU A 281 3.69 -4.08 -16.11
N GLU A 282 4.68 -4.78 -16.64
CA GLU A 282 4.63 -5.43 -17.96
C GLU A 282 3.62 -6.59 -17.97
N ALA A 283 3.50 -7.32 -16.85
CA ALA A 283 2.51 -8.38 -16.67
C ALA A 283 1.08 -7.84 -16.41
N LYS A 284 0.90 -6.50 -16.34
CA LYS A 284 -0.39 -5.85 -16.07
C LYS A 284 -1.04 -6.33 -14.76
N LEU A 285 -0.25 -6.56 -13.72
CA LEU A 285 -0.76 -6.97 -12.42
C LEU A 285 -1.21 -5.81 -11.55
N CYS A 286 -0.88 -4.58 -11.94
CA CYS A 286 -1.29 -3.35 -11.26
C CYS A 286 -1.69 -2.29 -12.27
N ASN A 287 -2.53 -1.35 -11.85
CA ASN A 287 -2.97 -0.21 -12.65
C ASN A 287 -2.72 1.13 -11.99
N THR A 288 -2.16 1.13 -10.79
CA THR A 288 -1.79 2.34 -10.07
C THR A 288 -0.37 2.20 -9.54
N LEU A 289 0.43 3.25 -9.68
CA LEU A 289 1.84 3.25 -9.27
C LEU A 289 2.12 4.44 -8.35
N VAL A 290 2.76 4.15 -7.21
CA VAL A 290 3.37 5.14 -6.33
C VAL A 290 4.86 4.87 -6.26
N THR A 291 5.69 5.83 -6.71
CA THR A 291 7.14 5.65 -6.82
C THR A 291 7.89 6.98 -6.67
N ASP A 292 9.21 6.93 -6.70
CA ASP A 292 10.09 8.11 -6.68
C ASP A 292 10.54 8.53 -8.08
N THR A 293 11.03 9.76 -8.20
CA THR A 293 11.48 10.34 -9.47
C THR A 293 12.60 9.54 -10.14
N ALA A 294 13.60 9.08 -9.38
CA ALA A 294 14.73 8.33 -9.95
C ALA A 294 14.27 6.96 -10.50
N THR A 295 13.40 6.26 -9.76
CA THR A 295 12.80 5.01 -10.20
C THR A 295 11.90 5.24 -11.43
N ALA A 296 11.07 6.27 -11.42
CA ALA A 296 10.19 6.63 -12.53
C ALA A 296 10.97 6.87 -13.83
N GLN A 297 12.05 7.66 -13.76
CA GLN A 297 12.95 7.91 -14.89
C GLN A 297 13.58 6.61 -15.43
N ASN A 298 14.02 5.74 -14.53
CA ASN A 298 14.59 4.44 -14.90
C ASN A 298 13.55 3.49 -15.50
N LEU A 299 12.31 3.53 -15.05
CA LEU A 299 11.22 2.75 -15.65
C LEU A 299 10.97 3.19 -17.11
N ILE A 300 11.04 4.47 -17.40
CA ILE A 300 10.88 5.01 -18.76
C ILE A 300 12.15 4.78 -19.62
N GLY A 301 13.37 4.98 -19.08
CA GLY A 301 14.61 5.11 -19.86
C GLY A 301 15.08 3.85 -20.60
N LYS A 302 14.80 2.63 -20.12
CA LYS A 302 15.37 1.40 -20.73
C LYS A 302 14.62 0.85 -21.95
N ALA A 303 13.42 1.33 -22.30
CA ALA A 303 12.73 0.87 -23.51
C ALA A 303 13.13 1.65 -24.78
N SER A 304 13.66 2.83 -24.62
CA SER A 304 14.14 3.66 -25.76
C SER A 304 15.27 2.97 -26.56
N ARG A 305 16.07 2.13 -25.95
CA ARG A 305 17.17 1.41 -26.66
C ARG A 305 16.67 0.25 -27.53
N ARG A 306 15.62 -0.49 -27.09
CA ARG A 306 15.06 -1.60 -27.91
C ARG A 306 14.21 -1.15 -29.07
N ALA A 307 13.54 0.00 -28.97
CA ALA A 307 12.76 0.57 -30.06
C ALA A 307 13.67 1.18 -31.14
N ARG A 308 14.79 1.81 -30.77
CA ARG A 308 15.76 2.36 -31.74
C ARG A 308 16.51 1.29 -32.54
N SER A 309 16.83 0.14 -31.96
CA SER A 309 17.48 -0.94 -32.68
C SER A 309 16.59 -1.69 -33.68
N ARG A 310 15.27 -1.46 -33.69
CA ARG A 310 14.33 -2.00 -34.69
C ARG A 310 14.00 -1.02 -35.82
N GLN A 311 14.44 0.24 -35.73
CA GLN A 311 14.17 1.28 -36.74
C GLN A 311 15.36 1.67 -37.61
N GLU A 312 16.53 1.06 -37.41
CA GLU A 312 17.63 1.24 -38.39
C GLU A 312 17.33 0.43 -39.64
N PRO A 313 17.06 1.07 -40.79
CA PRO A 313 16.89 0.39 -42.04
C PRO A 313 18.23 -0.26 -42.40
N ARG A 314 18.25 -1.57 -42.64
CA ARG A 314 19.37 -2.24 -43.28
C ARG A 314 19.56 -1.59 -44.65
N SER A 315 20.54 -0.71 -44.74
CA SER A 315 21.05 -0.24 -46.04
C SER A 315 21.62 -1.44 -46.77
N ARG A 316 20.94 -1.84 -47.83
CA ARG A 316 21.47 -2.81 -48.79
C ARG A 316 22.57 -2.12 -49.58
N SER A 317 23.76 -2.63 -49.49
CA SER A 317 24.80 -2.50 -50.49
C SER A 317 24.60 -3.60 -51.52
#